data_d13a6ac395a76a42217cf5ef3499a7be
#
_entry.id   d13a6ac395a76a42217cf5ef3499a7be
#
_cell.length_a   1.000
_cell.length_b   1.000
_cell.length_c   1.000
_cell.angle_alpha   90.00
_cell.angle_beta   90.00
_cell.angle_gamma   90.00
#
_symmetry.space_group_name_H-M   'P 1'
#
loop_
_entity.id
_entity.type
_entity.pdbx_description
1 polymer ?
#
loop_
_entity_poly.entity_id
_entity_poly.type
_entity_poly.pdbx_seq_one_letter_code
_entity_poly.pdbx_strand_id
1 'polypeptide(L)'
;MDNILWAALPFIGLVGGFFSGFLGLGGGVVMFPLLTLVGAVPVKLATGTNLIHILIAAAISTLAHYRAGRVDTKSGLYLGIAGVGGGVMGSFLSVPLSPRSLQFIYLCVVGVAAVMVFIPLPIDSEIYRKGRFNKPAGVAVGLGVGSLAGLLGAGGGFITVPLMTYCLKIPLRVAIGTSLLIILITSLGTIWAKLGVGHIDLSITLLALIGSIPGALIGSFFSRKTSVRMLRLALLSLLIAIFFMVAYEILFS
;
A
#
# COMPACT_ATOMS: atom_id res chain seq x y z
N MET A 1 7.09 23.65 -12.54
CA MET A 1 6.46 23.15 -11.29
C MET A 1 6.58 24.26 -10.27
N ASP A 2 5.45 24.74 -9.75
CA ASP A 2 5.40 25.89 -8.88
C ASP A 2 6.07 25.63 -7.52
N ASN A 3 6.68 26.67 -6.92
CA ASN A 3 7.35 26.58 -5.61
C ASN A 3 6.44 26.00 -4.50
N ILE A 4 5.14 26.17 -4.64
CA ILE A 4 4.11 25.63 -3.72
C ILE A 4 4.11 24.09 -3.74
N LEU A 5 4.32 23.49 -4.91
CA LEU A 5 4.34 22.04 -5.05
C LEU A 5 5.52 21.41 -4.29
N TRP A 6 6.71 22.00 -4.44
CA TRP A 6 7.91 21.51 -3.74
C TRP A 6 7.75 21.55 -2.23
N ALA A 7 7.07 22.59 -1.70
CA ALA A 7 6.76 22.71 -0.27
C ALA A 7 5.69 21.72 0.20
N ALA A 8 4.75 21.31 -0.67
CA ALA A 8 3.70 20.35 -0.32
C ALA A 8 4.19 18.89 -0.25
N LEU A 9 5.26 18.53 -0.98
CA LEU A 9 5.75 17.15 -1.04
C LEU A 9 6.12 16.54 0.32
N PRO A 10 6.81 17.23 1.23
CA PRO A 10 7.07 16.70 2.57
C PRO A 10 5.77 16.45 3.37
N PHE A 11 4.76 17.31 3.21
CA PHE A 11 3.46 17.12 3.86
C PHE A 11 2.71 15.92 3.28
N ILE A 12 2.69 15.78 1.96
CA ILE A 12 2.13 14.61 1.26
C ILE A 12 2.83 13.33 1.76
N GLY A 13 4.16 13.36 1.86
CA GLY A 13 4.95 12.27 2.41
C GLY A 13 4.60 11.94 3.86
N LEU A 14 4.40 12.95 4.72
CA LEU A 14 4.01 12.77 6.12
C LEU A 14 2.66 12.07 6.24
N VAL A 15 1.68 12.49 5.46
CA VAL A 15 0.35 11.86 5.42
C VAL A 15 0.44 10.42 4.91
N GLY A 16 1.16 10.18 3.79
CA GLY A 16 1.37 8.84 3.24
C GLY A 16 2.09 7.92 4.22
N GLY A 17 3.17 8.41 4.86
CA GLY A 17 3.91 7.69 5.89
C GLY A 17 3.05 7.35 7.10
N PHE A 18 2.26 8.31 7.60
CA PHE A 18 1.34 8.09 8.72
C PHE A 18 0.37 6.94 8.43
N PHE A 19 -0.33 6.97 7.29
CA PHE A 19 -1.25 5.89 6.92
C PHE A 19 -0.54 4.58 6.62
N SER A 20 0.71 4.62 6.16
CA SER A 20 1.55 3.42 6.05
C SER A 20 1.67 2.71 7.40
N GLY A 21 2.18 3.40 8.41
CA GLY A 21 2.39 2.84 9.74
C GLY A 21 1.09 2.54 10.50
N PHE A 22 0.06 3.37 10.30
CA PHE A 22 -1.20 3.28 11.05
C PHE A 22 -2.08 2.12 10.57
N LEU A 23 -2.25 1.95 9.25
CA LEU A 23 -3.18 0.98 8.66
C LEU A 23 -2.49 -0.16 7.91
N GLY A 24 -1.15 -0.15 7.79
CA GLY A 24 -0.43 -1.21 7.09
C GLY A 24 -0.55 -1.17 5.56
N LEU A 25 -0.84 0.00 4.99
CA LEU A 25 -1.11 0.17 3.57
C LEU A 25 0.14 0.44 2.73
N GLY A 26 1.30 0.64 3.36
CA GLY A 26 2.51 1.11 2.68
C GLY A 26 2.47 2.58 2.27
N GLY A 27 1.36 3.30 2.57
CA GLY A 27 1.17 4.72 2.29
C GLY A 27 0.85 5.07 0.83
N GLY A 28 1.14 4.17 -0.08
CA GLY A 28 1.04 4.43 -1.52
C GLY A 28 -0.37 4.68 -2.02
N VAL A 29 -1.36 4.09 -1.37
CA VAL A 29 -2.78 4.30 -1.71
C VAL A 29 -3.22 5.75 -1.45
N VAL A 30 -2.62 6.42 -0.48
CA VAL A 30 -2.90 7.83 -0.19
C VAL A 30 -2.02 8.75 -1.04
N MET A 31 -0.76 8.39 -1.16
CA MET A 31 0.23 9.21 -1.85
C MET A 31 -0.03 9.29 -3.36
N PHE A 32 -0.49 8.20 -3.99
CA PHE A 32 -0.77 8.19 -5.42
C PHE A 32 -1.76 9.29 -5.85
N PRO A 33 -3.00 9.36 -5.32
CA PRO A 33 -3.93 10.43 -5.66
C PRO A 33 -3.47 11.82 -5.20
N LEU A 34 -2.72 11.93 -4.12
CA LEU A 34 -2.17 13.22 -3.70
C LEU A 34 -1.09 13.72 -4.67
N LEU A 35 -0.26 12.84 -5.22
CA LEU A 35 0.72 13.22 -6.24
C LEU A 35 0.06 13.62 -7.55
N THR A 36 -1.00 12.93 -7.97
CA THR A 36 -1.67 13.22 -9.24
C THR A 36 -2.54 14.48 -9.15
N LEU A 37 -3.36 14.62 -8.11
CA LEU A 37 -4.32 15.72 -7.95
C LEU A 37 -3.67 17.00 -7.40
N VAL A 38 -2.90 16.88 -6.32
CA VAL A 38 -2.29 18.06 -5.66
C VAL A 38 -0.95 18.35 -6.28
N GLY A 39 -0.20 17.30 -6.60
CA GLY A 39 1.13 17.39 -7.17
C GLY A 39 1.17 17.59 -8.68
N ALA A 40 0.03 17.50 -9.39
CA ALA A 40 -0.03 17.55 -10.85
C ALA A 40 1.05 16.67 -11.53
N VAL A 41 1.47 15.57 -10.85
CA VAL A 41 2.48 14.63 -11.34
C VAL A 41 1.82 13.68 -12.34
N PRO A 42 2.39 13.49 -13.53
CA PRO A 42 1.85 12.53 -14.50
C PRO A 42 1.66 11.13 -13.90
N VAL A 43 0.52 10.48 -14.15
CA VAL A 43 0.10 9.21 -13.54
C VAL A 43 1.21 8.14 -13.60
N LYS A 44 1.85 7.96 -14.75
CA LYS A 44 2.93 6.97 -14.91
C LYS A 44 4.15 7.30 -14.03
N LEU A 45 4.52 8.56 -13.94
CA LEU A 45 5.63 9.01 -13.09
C LEU A 45 5.27 8.87 -11.60
N ALA A 46 4.03 9.21 -11.22
CA ALA A 46 3.53 9.03 -9.87
C ALA A 46 3.56 7.56 -9.44
N THR A 47 3.23 6.60 -10.33
CA THR A 47 3.25 5.16 -9.99
C THR A 47 4.66 4.67 -9.63
N GLY A 48 5.69 5.11 -10.33
CA GLY A 48 7.06 4.68 -10.05
C GLY A 48 7.67 5.38 -8.85
N THR A 49 7.54 6.71 -8.80
CA THR A 49 8.04 7.56 -7.70
C THR A 49 7.47 7.11 -6.35
N ASN A 50 6.17 6.79 -6.33
CA ASN A 50 5.48 6.31 -5.13
C ASN A 50 6.05 5.00 -4.58
N LEU A 51 6.60 4.11 -5.42
CA LEU A 51 7.16 2.82 -4.96
C LEU A 51 8.37 2.99 -4.04
N ILE A 52 9.24 3.96 -4.29
CA ILE A 52 10.40 4.22 -3.41
C ILE A 52 9.92 4.76 -2.06
N HIS A 53 8.94 5.67 -2.08
CA HIS A 53 8.30 6.14 -0.85
C HIS A 53 7.72 4.97 -0.04
N ILE A 54 6.97 4.08 -0.72
CA ILE A 54 6.36 2.89 -0.12
C ILE A 54 7.42 1.99 0.51
N LEU A 55 8.54 1.74 -0.20
CA LEU A 55 9.63 0.90 0.29
C LEU A 55 10.16 1.40 1.64
N ILE A 56 10.47 2.69 1.73
CA ILE A 56 11.04 3.29 2.95
C ILE A 56 9.99 3.33 4.07
N ALA A 57 8.77 3.78 3.77
CA ALA A 57 7.69 3.81 4.75
C ALA A 57 7.34 2.41 5.27
N ALA A 58 7.30 1.40 4.39
CA ALA A 58 7.06 0.01 4.77
C ALA A 58 8.21 -0.57 5.60
N ALA A 59 9.47 -0.26 5.29
CA ALA A 59 10.62 -0.72 6.06
C ALA A 59 10.56 -0.23 7.52
N ILE A 60 10.34 1.08 7.70
CA ILE A 60 10.23 1.71 9.03
C ILE A 60 9.03 1.13 9.80
N SER A 61 7.87 1.07 9.16
CA SER A 61 6.64 0.58 9.76
C SER A 61 6.73 -0.92 10.09
N THR A 62 7.34 -1.74 9.20
CA THR A 62 7.58 -3.17 9.46
C THR A 62 8.41 -3.36 10.71
N LEU A 63 9.52 -2.61 10.85
CA LEU A 63 10.39 -2.70 12.03
C LEU A 63 9.63 -2.34 13.32
N ALA A 64 8.81 -1.27 13.28
CA ALA A 64 7.99 -0.86 14.41
C ALA A 64 6.95 -1.91 14.82
N HIS A 65 6.25 -2.51 13.85
CA HIS A 65 5.27 -3.57 14.10
C HIS A 65 5.92 -4.91 14.47
N TYR A 66 7.10 -5.22 13.91
CA TYR A 66 7.86 -6.41 14.25
C TYR A 66 8.31 -6.39 15.71
N ARG A 67 8.87 -5.27 16.19
CA ARG A 67 9.23 -5.06 17.61
C ARG A 67 8.02 -5.15 18.54
N ALA A 68 6.82 -4.87 18.05
CA ALA A 68 5.56 -5.02 18.79
C ALA A 68 4.97 -6.44 18.72
N GLY A 69 5.65 -7.42 18.10
CA GLY A 69 5.18 -8.80 17.97
C GLY A 69 4.00 -9.02 17.03
N ARG A 70 3.67 -8.03 16.17
CA ARG A 70 2.48 -8.02 15.29
C ARG A 70 2.75 -8.43 13.85
N VAL A 71 3.93 -8.94 13.55
CA VAL A 71 4.29 -9.43 12.21
C VAL A 71 4.34 -10.93 12.22
N ASP A 72 3.64 -11.57 11.28
CA ASP A 72 3.85 -12.98 10.95
C ASP A 72 4.90 -13.07 9.83
N THR A 73 6.15 -13.26 10.22
CA THR A 73 7.28 -13.28 9.30
C THR A 73 7.20 -14.44 8.30
N LYS A 74 6.67 -15.60 8.69
CA LYS A 74 6.54 -16.75 7.78
C LYS A 74 5.54 -16.46 6.67
N SER A 75 4.34 -16.00 7.02
CA SER A 75 3.35 -15.60 6.04
C SER A 75 3.84 -14.41 5.20
N GLY A 76 4.46 -13.41 5.83
CA GLY A 76 4.99 -12.23 5.16
C GLY A 76 6.07 -12.53 4.12
N LEU A 77 7.04 -13.39 4.44
CA LEU A 77 8.07 -13.82 3.50
C LEU A 77 7.46 -14.63 2.34
N TYR A 78 6.59 -15.58 2.65
CA TYR A 78 5.99 -16.44 1.63
C TYR A 78 5.15 -15.66 0.62
N LEU A 79 4.26 -14.79 1.11
CA LEU A 79 3.42 -13.94 0.26
C LEU A 79 4.25 -12.86 -0.45
N GLY A 80 5.26 -12.30 0.23
CA GLY A 80 6.12 -11.27 -0.32
C GLY A 80 6.97 -11.77 -1.49
N ILE A 81 7.57 -12.97 -1.37
CA ILE A 81 8.35 -13.58 -2.45
C ILE A 81 7.45 -13.87 -3.66
N ALA A 82 6.26 -14.46 -3.45
CA ALA A 82 5.28 -14.61 -4.53
C ALA A 82 4.89 -13.23 -5.13
N GLY A 83 4.74 -12.23 -4.28
CA GLY A 83 4.45 -10.85 -4.68
C GLY A 83 5.52 -10.19 -5.55
N VAL A 84 6.80 -10.55 -5.40
CA VAL A 84 7.87 -10.06 -6.28
C VAL A 84 7.60 -10.46 -7.73
N GLY A 85 7.30 -11.74 -7.98
CA GLY A 85 6.96 -12.22 -9.33
C GLY A 85 5.75 -11.49 -9.92
N GLY A 86 4.68 -11.35 -9.13
CA GLY A 86 3.51 -10.56 -9.53
C GLY A 86 3.85 -9.09 -9.80
N GLY A 87 4.68 -8.47 -8.94
CA GLY A 87 5.07 -7.07 -9.06
C GLY A 87 5.85 -6.75 -10.33
N VAL A 88 6.79 -7.62 -10.69
CA VAL A 88 7.52 -7.51 -11.97
C VAL A 88 6.56 -7.63 -13.13
N MET A 89 5.71 -8.65 -13.15
CA MET A 89 4.70 -8.85 -14.19
C MET A 89 3.75 -7.64 -14.32
N GLY A 90 3.22 -7.15 -13.19
CA GLY A 90 2.34 -5.99 -13.16
C GLY A 90 3.01 -4.71 -13.66
N SER A 91 4.30 -4.53 -13.37
CA SER A 91 5.06 -3.38 -13.86
C SER A 91 5.15 -3.36 -15.38
N PHE A 92 5.46 -4.49 -16.02
CA PHE A 92 5.46 -4.59 -17.49
C PHE A 92 4.06 -4.44 -18.09
N LEU A 93 3.03 -5.00 -17.46
CA LEU A 93 1.65 -4.84 -17.89
C LEU A 93 1.17 -3.38 -17.83
N SER A 94 1.77 -2.53 -16.97
CA SER A 94 1.42 -1.11 -16.87
C SER A 94 1.90 -0.27 -18.06
N VAL A 95 2.91 -0.73 -18.81
CA VAL A 95 3.54 0.05 -19.89
C VAL A 95 2.56 0.37 -21.03
N PRO A 96 1.84 -0.61 -21.61
CA PRO A 96 0.90 -0.35 -22.70
C PRO A 96 -0.40 0.34 -22.27
N LEU A 97 -0.69 0.38 -20.95
CA LEU A 97 -1.95 0.95 -20.45
C LEU A 97 -1.95 2.48 -20.48
N SER A 98 -3.09 3.05 -20.84
CA SER A 98 -3.30 4.49 -20.76
C SER A 98 -3.39 4.96 -19.29
N PRO A 99 -3.09 6.24 -19.00
CA PRO A 99 -3.29 6.80 -17.66
C PRO A 99 -4.72 6.60 -17.13
N ARG A 100 -5.72 6.81 -17.97
CA ARG A 100 -7.13 6.59 -17.61
C ARG A 100 -7.44 5.13 -17.25
N SER A 101 -6.88 4.18 -17.99
CA SER A 101 -7.06 2.75 -17.67
C SER A 101 -6.47 2.40 -16.32
N LEU A 102 -5.29 2.95 -15.99
CA LEU A 102 -4.65 2.74 -14.68
C LEU A 102 -5.48 3.33 -13.54
N GLN A 103 -6.01 4.53 -13.70
CA GLN A 103 -6.90 5.17 -12.72
C GLN A 103 -8.19 4.38 -12.52
N PHE A 104 -8.79 3.88 -13.61
CA PHE A 104 -10.01 3.07 -13.56
C PHE A 104 -9.77 1.74 -12.83
N ILE A 105 -8.68 1.03 -13.15
CA ILE A 105 -8.30 -0.21 -12.43
C ILE A 105 -8.08 0.11 -10.94
N TYR A 106 -7.40 1.21 -10.63
CA TYR A 106 -7.18 1.65 -9.27
C TYR A 106 -8.51 1.87 -8.53
N LEU A 107 -9.46 2.58 -9.14
CA LEU A 107 -10.79 2.82 -8.59
C LEU A 107 -11.53 1.52 -8.28
N CYS A 108 -11.54 0.57 -9.23
CA CYS A 108 -12.17 -0.73 -9.04
C CYS A 108 -11.55 -1.50 -7.87
N VAL A 109 -10.22 -1.53 -7.77
CA VAL A 109 -9.52 -2.28 -6.72
C VAL A 109 -9.75 -1.64 -5.34
N VAL A 110 -9.76 -0.31 -5.25
CA VAL A 110 -10.10 0.42 -4.01
C VAL A 110 -11.53 0.15 -3.60
N GLY A 111 -12.47 0.14 -4.55
CA GLY A 111 -13.88 -0.19 -4.31
C GLY A 111 -14.06 -1.62 -3.76
N VAL A 112 -13.40 -2.59 -4.37
CA VAL A 112 -13.41 -3.99 -3.88
C VAL A 112 -12.82 -4.08 -2.47
N ALA A 113 -11.70 -3.41 -2.22
CA ALA A 113 -11.08 -3.37 -0.89
C ALA A 113 -12.02 -2.75 0.16
N ALA A 114 -12.72 -1.66 -0.18
CA ALA A 114 -13.68 -1.01 0.71
C ALA A 114 -14.86 -1.94 1.04
N VAL A 115 -15.43 -2.64 0.06
CA VAL A 115 -16.50 -3.62 0.25
C VAL A 115 -16.02 -4.77 1.16
N MET A 116 -14.81 -5.30 0.92
CA MET A 116 -14.25 -6.34 1.78
C MET A 116 -14.10 -5.86 3.23
N VAL A 117 -13.59 -4.66 3.47
CA VAL A 117 -13.45 -4.10 4.82
C VAL A 117 -14.79 -3.79 5.46
N PHE A 118 -15.80 -3.41 4.69
CA PHE A 118 -17.16 -3.13 5.19
C PHE A 118 -17.83 -4.37 5.81
N ILE A 119 -17.66 -5.55 5.20
CA ILE A 119 -18.24 -6.81 5.74
C ILE A 119 -17.33 -7.35 6.85
N PRO A 120 -17.78 -7.43 8.13
CA PRO A 120 -16.95 -7.97 9.20
C PRO A 120 -16.84 -9.48 9.12
N LEU A 121 -15.62 -10.01 9.24
CA LEU A 121 -15.42 -11.41 9.54
C LEU A 121 -15.06 -11.55 11.02
N PRO A 122 -15.78 -12.38 11.78
CA PRO A 122 -15.38 -12.75 13.13
C PRO A 122 -14.16 -13.68 13.02
N ILE A 123 -12.97 -13.14 13.21
CA ILE A 123 -11.74 -13.94 13.26
C ILE A 123 -11.30 -14.00 14.70
N ASP A 124 -11.31 -15.19 15.26
CA ASP A 124 -10.82 -15.44 16.59
C ASP A 124 -9.28 -15.35 16.60
N SER A 125 -8.79 -14.29 17.27
CA SER A 125 -7.35 -14.05 17.39
C SER A 125 -6.65 -15.06 18.32
N GLU A 126 -7.39 -15.78 19.18
CA GLU A 126 -6.84 -16.78 20.08
C GLU A 126 -6.52 -18.10 19.36
N ILE A 127 -7.27 -18.40 18.30
CA ILE A 127 -7.07 -19.63 17.49
C ILE A 127 -6.00 -19.43 16.43
N TYR A 128 -5.68 -18.18 16.06
CA TYR A 128 -4.72 -17.91 15.02
C TYR A 128 -3.29 -18.32 15.42
N ARG A 129 -2.69 -19.20 14.61
CA ARG A 129 -1.29 -19.61 14.75
C ARG A 129 -0.46 -19.04 13.61
N LYS A 130 0.56 -18.25 13.92
CA LYS A 130 1.46 -17.66 12.94
C LYS A 130 2.07 -18.70 11.98
N GLY A 131 2.04 -18.41 10.69
CA GLY A 131 2.56 -19.29 9.63
C GLY A 131 1.66 -20.49 9.27
N ARG A 132 0.47 -20.60 9.86
CA ARG A 132 -0.54 -21.58 9.46
C ARG A 132 -1.58 -20.94 8.57
N PHE A 133 -1.45 -21.13 7.26
CA PHE A 133 -2.42 -20.65 6.26
C PHE A 133 -2.42 -21.61 5.05
N ASN A 134 -3.43 -21.48 4.22
CA ASN A 134 -3.51 -22.23 2.97
C ASN A 134 -2.42 -21.72 2.01
N LYS A 135 -1.38 -22.52 1.77
CA LYS A 135 -0.21 -22.13 0.95
C LYS A 135 -0.58 -21.77 -0.50
N PRO A 136 -1.39 -22.55 -1.25
CA PRO A 136 -1.85 -22.15 -2.58
C PRO A 136 -2.61 -20.82 -2.59
N ALA A 137 -3.52 -20.61 -1.64
CA ALA A 137 -4.21 -19.34 -1.49
C ALA A 137 -3.24 -18.19 -1.16
N GLY A 138 -2.21 -18.46 -0.35
CA GLY A 138 -1.14 -17.50 -0.06
C GLY A 138 -0.37 -17.08 -1.31
N VAL A 139 0.02 -18.03 -2.16
CA VAL A 139 0.69 -17.73 -3.45
C VAL A 139 -0.22 -16.88 -4.33
N ALA A 140 -1.49 -17.28 -4.49
CA ALA A 140 -2.45 -16.52 -5.31
C ALA A 140 -2.63 -15.08 -4.79
N VAL A 141 -2.77 -14.91 -3.47
CA VAL A 141 -2.84 -13.57 -2.84
C VAL A 141 -1.55 -12.80 -3.08
N GLY A 142 -0.39 -13.41 -2.86
CA GLY A 142 0.91 -12.76 -3.07
C GLY A 142 1.10 -12.30 -4.51
N LEU A 143 0.88 -13.20 -5.48
CA LEU A 143 0.96 -12.87 -6.91
C LEU A 143 -0.04 -11.76 -7.30
N GLY A 144 -1.30 -11.88 -6.88
CA GLY A 144 -2.33 -10.89 -7.20
C GLY A 144 -2.02 -9.51 -6.61
N VAL A 145 -1.65 -9.44 -5.33
CA VAL A 145 -1.25 -8.20 -4.66
C VAL A 145 -0.01 -7.60 -5.32
N GLY A 146 0.98 -8.44 -5.64
CA GLY A 146 2.18 -8.01 -6.32
C GLY A 146 1.88 -7.43 -7.70
N SER A 147 1.03 -8.11 -8.49
CA SER A 147 0.63 -7.63 -9.82
C SER A 147 -0.05 -6.26 -9.75
N LEU A 148 -0.94 -6.06 -8.78
CA LEU A 148 -1.58 -4.76 -8.54
C LEU A 148 -0.57 -3.71 -8.06
N ALA A 149 0.39 -4.10 -7.21
CA ALA A 149 1.45 -3.20 -6.74
C ALA A 149 2.33 -2.71 -7.90
N GLY A 150 2.73 -3.61 -8.80
CA GLY A 150 3.53 -3.28 -9.98
C GLY A 150 2.76 -2.46 -11.02
N LEU A 151 1.51 -2.81 -11.24
CA LEU A 151 0.64 -2.15 -12.22
C LEU A 151 0.29 -0.72 -11.80
N LEU A 152 -0.13 -0.53 -10.55
CA LEU A 152 -0.64 0.74 -10.03
C LEU A 152 0.42 1.59 -9.32
N GLY A 153 1.56 1.00 -8.91
CA GLY A 153 2.55 1.70 -8.12
C GLY A 153 2.06 2.15 -6.73
N ALA A 154 0.92 1.61 -6.26
CA ALA A 154 0.33 1.95 -4.98
C ALA A 154 0.72 0.98 -3.85
N GLY A 155 1.67 0.07 -4.10
CA GLY A 155 2.18 -0.90 -3.12
C GLY A 155 1.24 -2.05 -2.78
N GLY A 156 0.01 -2.07 -3.31
CA GLY A 156 -0.98 -3.14 -3.09
C GLY A 156 -1.44 -3.34 -1.64
N GLY A 157 -0.94 -2.56 -0.67
CA GLY A 157 -1.20 -2.76 0.75
C GLY A 157 -2.67 -2.63 1.13
N PHE A 158 -3.38 -1.74 0.46
CA PHE A 158 -4.80 -1.49 0.73
C PHE A 158 -5.70 -2.70 0.41
N ILE A 159 -5.32 -3.55 -0.51
CA ILE A 159 -5.99 -4.81 -0.81
C ILE A 159 -5.36 -5.99 -0.06
N THR A 160 -4.08 -5.89 0.32
CA THR A 160 -3.37 -6.95 1.05
C THR A 160 -4.00 -7.23 2.40
N VAL A 161 -4.29 -6.17 3.18
CA VAL A 161 -4.89 -6.30 4.51
C VAL A 161 -6.25 -7.02 4.45
N PRO A 162 -7.23 -6.59 3.63
CA PRO A 162 -8.48 -7.32 3.50
C PRO A 162 -8.32 -8.74 2.94
N LEU A 163 -7.48 -8.97 1.92
CA LEU A 163 -7.25 -10.31 1.39
C LEU A 163 -6.64 -11.27 2.44
N MET A 164 -5.68 -10.81 3.23
CA MET A 164 -5.13 -11.62 4.32
C MET A 164 -6.20 -11.96 5.37
N THR A 165 -7.07 -11.00 5.66
CA THR A 165 -8.15 -11.21 6.64
C THR A 165 -9.22 -12.15 6.10
N TYR A 166 -9.65 -11.96 4.85
CA TYR A 166 -10.72 -12.75 4.24
C TYR A 166 -10.27 -14.14 3.76
N CYS A 167 -9.20 -14.19 2.97
CA CYS A 167 -8.77 -15.43 2.32
C CYS A 167 -7.89 -16.30 3.24
N LEU A 168 -7.07 -15.67 4.07
CA LEU A 168 -6.09 -16.37 4.90
C LEU A 168 -6.49 -16.43 6.39
N LYS A 169 -7.61 -15.79 6.77
CA LYS A 169 -8.15 -15.75 8.13
C LYS A 169 -7.13 -15.19 9.15
N ILE A 170 -6.32 -14.23 8.75
CA ILE A 170 -5.33 -13.59 9.61
C ILE A 170 -5.98 -12.43 10.37
N PRO A 171 -5.86 -12.35 11.70
CA PRO A 171 -6.42 -11.24 12.48
C PRO A 171 -5.93 -9.87 12.02
N LEU A 172 -6.80 -8.86 12.00
CA LEU A 172 -6.53 -7.54 11.43
C LEU A 172 -5.23 -6.91 11.95
N ARG A 173 -4.94 -6.99 13.23
CA ARG A 173 -3.69 -6.44 13.82
C ARG A 173 -2.43 -7.10 13.27
N VAL A 174 -2.49 -8.41 13.05
CA VAL A 174 -1.37 -9.18 12.46
C VAL A 174 -1.32 -8.92 10.96
N ALA A 175 -2.47 -8.83 10.29
CA ALA A 175 -2.56 -8.51 8.87
C ALA A 175 -1.93 -7.13 8.58
N ILE A 176 -2.20 -6.09 9.39
CA ILE A 176 -1.60 -4.75 9.27
C ILE A 176 -0.06 -4.81 9.36
N GLY A 177 0.49 -5.51 10.35
CA GLY A 177 1.95 -5.61 10.48
C GLY A 177 2.59 -6.47 9.39
N THR A 178 1.94 -7.57 9.01
CA THR A 178 2.46 -8.51 8.02
C THR A 178 2.34 -7.98 6.60
N SER A 179 1.30 -7.19 6.29
CA SER A 179 1.16 -6.53 4.99
C SER A 179 2.34 -5.60 4.70
N LEU A 180 2.85 -4.88 5.70
CA LEU A 180 4.03 -4.02 5.56
C LEU A 180 5.27 -4.81 5.15
N LEU A 181 5.47 -6.01 5.72
CA LEU A 181 6.57 -6.89 5.32
C LEU A 181 6.39 -7.41 3.88
N ILE A 182 5.16 -7.76 3.50
CA ILE A 182 4.84 -8.17 2.12
C ILE A 182 5.15 -7.02 1.16
N ILE A 183 4.68 -5.82 1.47
CA ILE A 183 4.90 -4.62 0.66
C ILE A 183 6.40 -4.32 0.53
N LEU A 184 7.15 -4.40 1.63
CA LEU A 184 8.59 -4.17 1.64
C LEU A 184 9.30 -5.10 0.65
N ILE A 185 9.01 -6.40 0.72
CA ILE A 185 9.64 -7.41 -0.16
C ILE A 185 9.19 -7.22 -1.62
N THR A 186 7.90 -7.03 -1.84
CA THR A 186 7.33 -6.84 -3.19
C THR A 186 7.88 -5.58 -3.84
N SER A 187 7.99 -4.47 -3.10
CA SER A 187 8.51 -3.19 -3.61
C SER A 187 9.96 -3.30 -4.06
N LEU A 188 10.79 -4.09 -3.38
CA LEU A 188 12.18 -4.31 -3.81
C LEU A 188 12.24 -4.86 -5.25
N GLY A 189 11.46 -5.89 -5.56
CA GLY A 189 11.42 -6.44 -6.92
C GLY A 189 10.74 -5.51 -7.94
N THR A 190 9.68 -4.84 -7.53
CA THR A 190 8.88 -3.96 -8.40
C THR A 190 9.65 -2.71 -8.82
N ILE A 191 10.46 -2.12 -7.92
CA ILE A 191 11.28 -0.93 -8.20
C ILE A 191 12.26 -1.22 -9.36
N TRP A 192 12.93 -2.37 -9.36
CA TRP A 192 13.83 -2.74 -10.46
C TRP A 192 13.12 -2.75 -11.82
N ALA A 193 11.92 -3.29 -11.89
CA ALA A 193 11.14 -3.29 -13.12
C ALA A 193 10.72 -1.87 -13.54
N LYS A 194 10.32 -1.01 -12.59
CA LYS A 194 9.91 0.39 -12.87
C LYS A 194 11.08 1.31 -13.23
N LEU A 195 12.27 1.08 -12.68
CA LEU A 195 13.50 1.78 -13.09
C LEU A 195 13.79 1.52 -14.56
N GLY A 196 13.64 0.27 -15.02
CA GLY A 196 13.87 -0.10 -16.41
C GLY A 196 12.93 0.58 -17.42
N VAL A 197 11.76 1.07 -16.97
CA VAL A 197 10.78 1.76 -17.83
C VAL A 197 10.74 3.29 -17.63
N GLY A 198 11.67 3.86 -16.82
CA GLY A 198 11.83 5.31 -16.69
C GLY A 198 10.71 6.05 -15.95
N HIS A 199 9.97 5.37 -15.08
CA HIS A 199 8.80 5.93 -14.39
C HIS A 199 9.11 6.46 -12.98
N ILE A 200 10.35 6.86 -12.67
CA ILE A 200 10.75 7.32 -11.34
C ILE A 200 11.38 8.71 -11.40
N ASP A 201 10.89 9.61 -10.55
CA ASP A 201 11.52 10.92 -10.28
C ASP A 201 12.11 10.92 -8.86
N LEU A 202 13.44 11.02 -8.80
CA LEU A 202 14.17 11.00 -7.53
C LEU A 202 13.98 12.26 -6.71
N SER A 203 13.80 13.41 -7.36
CA SER A 203 13.65 14.71 -6.67
C SER A 203 12.34 14.75 -5.89
N ILE A 204 11.23 14.36 -6.54
CA ILE A 204 9.92 14.22 -5.90
C ILE A 204 9.98 13.21 -4.77
N THR A 205 10.65 12.07 -5.01
CA THR A 205 10.80 11.01 -4.01
C THR A 205 11.52 11.50 -2.77
N LEU A 206 12.70 12.13 -2.93
CA LEU A 206 13.53 12.57 -1.81
C LEU A 206 12.82 13.57 -0.91
N LEU A 207 12.11 14.54 -1.50
CA LEU A 207 11.34 15.52 -0.74
C LEU A 207 10.17 14.86 0.03
N ALA A 208 9.46 13.94 -0.60
CA ALA A 208 8.39 13.23 0.08
C ALA A 208 8.91 12.35 1.24
N LEU A 209 10.12 11.80 1.14
CA LEU A 209 10.72 10.98 2.20
C LEU A 209 10.98 11.77 3.49
N ILE A 210 11.24 13.08 3.41
CA ILE A 210 11.45 13.94 4.60
C ILE A 210 10.24 13.85 5.54
N GLY A 211 9.03 13.87 4.99
CA GLY A 211 7.81 13.74 5.79
C GLY A 211 7.43 12.28 6.05
N SER A 212 7.72 11.37 5.13
CA SER A 212 7.31 9.97 5.20
C SER A 212 7.93 9.24 6.39
N ILE A 213 9.19 9.51 6.70
CA ILE A 213 9.89 8.86 7.83
C ILE A 213 9.21 9.17 9.17
N PRO A 214 9.06 10.45 9.59
CA PRO A 214 8.35 10.75 10.83
C PRO A 214 6.88 10.31 10.78
N GLY A 215 6.20 10.45 9.64
CA GLY A 215 4.84 9.98 9.46
C GLY A 215 4.68 8.49 9.78
N ALA A 216 5.56 7.64 9.22
CA ALA A 216 5.53 6.19 9.42
C ALA A 216 5.75 5.78 10.90
N LEU A 217 6.65 6.47 11.59
CA LEU A 217 6.90 6.25 13.03
C LEU A 217 5.67 6.63 13.86
N ILE A 218 5.12 7.82 13.64
CA ILE A 218 3.93 8.32 14.33
C ILE A 218 2.74 7.41 14.06
N GLY A 219 2.48 7.05 12.81
CA GLY A 219 1.39 6.15 12.42
C GLY A 219 1.50 4.77 13.09
N SER A 220 2.70 4.17 13.10
CA SER A 220 2.95 2.89 13.76
C SER A 220 2.74 2.96 15.27
N PHE A 221 3.09 4.08 15.91
CA PHE A 221 2.85 4.30 17.34
C PHE A 221 1.34 4.37 17.63
N PHE A 222 0.59 5.15 16.88
CA PHE A 222 -0.86 5.24 17.05
C PHE A 222 -1.58 3.93 16.75
N SER A 223 -1.16 3.19 15.72
CA SER A 223 -1.71 1.87 15.39
C SER A 223 -1.66 0.89 16.57
N ARG A 224 -0.60 0.98 17.38
CA ARG A 224 -0.45 0.12 18.57
C ARG A 224 -1.44 0.45 19.66
N LYS A 225 -1.82 1.71 19.81
CA LYS A 225 -2.75 2.20 20.85
C LYS A 225 -4.22 2.11 20.43
N THR A 226 -4.50 2.03 19.13
CA THR A 226 -5.86 2.07 18.58
C THR A 226 -6.53 0.69 18.64
N SER A 227 -7.83 0.64 18.94
CA SER A 227 -8.62 -0.58 18.96
C SER A 227 -8.80 -1.16 17.54
N VAL A 228 -9.02 -2.47 17.44
CA VAL A 228 -9.25 -3.16 16.14
C VAL A 228 -10.45 -2.56 15.40
N ARG A 229 -11.51 -2.23 16.14
CA ARG A 229 -12.71 -1.61 15.58
C ARG A 229 -12.41 -0.25 14.95
N MET A 230 -11.64 0.59 15.65
CA MET A 230 -11.24 1.91 15.12
C MET A 230 -10.27 1.80 13.94
N LEU A 231 -9.31 0.86 13.98
CA LEU A 231 -8.43 0.61 12.84
C LEU A 231 -9.22 0.22 11.58
N ARG A 232 -10.23 -0.63 11.75
CA ARG A 232 -11.10 -1.04 10.66
C ARG A 232 -11.94 0.12 10.13
N LEU A 233 -12.54 0.93 11.01
CA LEU A 233 -13.30 2.11 10.61
C LEU A 233 -12.41 3.13 9.90
N ALA A 234 -11.21 3.38 10.41
CA ALA A 234 -10.25 4.28 9.78
C ALA A 234 -9.80 3.76 8.40
N LEU A 235 -9.60 2.44 8.25
CA LEU A 235 -9.30 1.83 6.96
C LEU A 235 -10.45 2.02 5.97
N LEU A 236 -11.69 1.74 6.41
CA LEU A 236 -12.88 1.89 5.59
C LEU A 236 -13.11 3.34 5.16
N SER A 237 -13.06 4.29 6.09
CA SER A 237 -13.25 5.71 5.79
C SER A 237 -12.19 6.24 4.83
N LEU A 238 -10.94 5.80 4.99
CA LEU A 238 -9.86 6.17 4.08
C LEU A 238 -10.10 5.63 2.65
N LEU A 239 -10.48 4.34 2.53
CA LEU A 239 -10.74 3.74 1.22
C LEU A 239 -11.93 4.41 0.52
N ILE A 240 -12.98 4.76 1.26
CA ILE A 240 -14.14 5.50 0.72
C ILE A 240 -13.71 6.90 0.26
N ALA A 241 -12.93 7.62 1.06
CA ALA A 241 -12.44 8.95 0.69
C ALA A 241 -11.59 8.91 -0.58
N ILE A 242 -10.67 7.94 -0.69
CA ILE A 242 -9.83 7.74 -1.87
C ILE A 242 -10.68 7.35 -3.09
N PHE A 243 -11.67 6.49 -2.90
CA PHE A 243 -12.58 6.09 -3.98
C PHE A 243 -13.26 7.32 -4.60
N PHE A 244 -13.85 8.18 -3.79
CA PHE A 244 -14.50 9.40 -4.29
C PHE A 244 -13.51 10.41 -4.88
N MET A 245 -12.31 10.53 -4.29
CA MET A 245 -11.26 11.41 -4.80
C MET A 245 -10.81 11.01 -6.21
N VAL A 246 -10.55 9.72 -6.43
CA VAL A 246 -10.14 9.19 -7.75
C VAL A 246 -11.31 9.18 -8.73
N ALA A 247 -12.54 8.89 -8.28
CA ALA A 247 -13.72 8.98 -9.13
C ALA A 247 -13.93 10.42 -9.62
N TYR A 248 -13.75 11.41 -8.75
CA TYR A 248 -13.80 12.82 -9.12
C TYR A 248 -12.74 13.17 -10.18
N GLU A 249 -11.51 12.72 -9.99
CA GLU A 249 -10.41 12.94 -10.96
C GLU A 249 -10.76 12.36 -12.34
N ILE A 250 -11.31 11.14 -12.40
CA ILE A 250 -11.67 10.49 -13.68
C ILE A 250 -12.82 11.22 -14.39
N LEU A 251 -13.77 11.80 -13.63
CA LEU A 251 -14.96 12.46 -14.19
C LEU A 251 -14.67 13.89 -14.68
N PHE A 252 -13.73 14.60 -14.05
CA PHE A 252 -13.47 16.02 -14.29
C PHE A 252 -12.09 16.34 -14.88
N SER A 253 -11.26 15.34 -15.11
CA SER A 253 -9.98 15.42 -15.83
C SER A 253 -10.12 14.87 -17.27
#